data_de8b0e5185ca7372ad6f870db32ec52d
#
_entry.id   de8b0e5185ca7372ad6f870db32ec52d
#
_cell.length_a   1.000
_cell.length_b   1.000
_cell.length_c   1.000
_cell.angle_alpha   90.00
_cell.angle_beta   90.00
_cell.angle_gamma   90.00
#
_symmetry.space_group_name_H-M   'P 1'
#
loop_
_entity.id
_entity.type
_entity.pdbx_description
1 polymer ?
#
loop_
_entity_poly.entity_id
_entity_poly.type
_entity_poly.pdbx_seq_one_letter_code
_entity_poly.pdbx_strand_id
1 'polypeptide(L)'
;MKKIEAIIRSDRLEDLKDALSKAGFTKGMTVSQVLGYGNQRGFAEYVRGQKIVPTLLAKVKVEIVTHDAAVDEIVDIICKAVRTGEVGDGKIFILPIEEV
;
A
#
# COMPACT_ATOMS: atom_id res chain seq x y z
N MET A 1 -8.11 11.78 15.23
CA MET A 1 -6.93 11.19 14.52
C MET A 1 -7.27 9.83 13.95
N LYS A 2 -6.72 9.54 12.80
CA LYS A 2 -6.86 8.24 12.15
C LYS A 2 -5.48 7.73 11.76
N LYS A 3 -5.38 6.40 11.66
CA LYS A 3 -4.22 5.77 11.05
C LYS A 3 -4.64 5.19 9.70
N ILE A 4 -3.92 5.58 8.67
CA ILE A 4 -4.06 4.99 7.34
C ILE A 4 -2.97 3.94 7.22
N GLU A 5 -3.38 2.70 6.95
CA GLU A 5 -2.45 1.59 6.79
C GLU A 5 -2.62 1.03 5.39
N ALA A 6 -1.58 1.13 4.58
CA ALA A 6 -1.62 0.69 3.19
C ALA A 6 -0.62 -0.43 2.99
N ILE A 7 -1.08 -1.52 2.41
CA ILE A 7 -0.20 -2.62 1.97
C ILE A 7 -0.08 -2.48 0.46
N ILE A 8 1.12 -2.21 -0.02
CA ILE A 8 1.35 -1.87 -1.43
C ILE A 8 2.47 -2.71 -2.03
N ARG A 9 2.58 -2.66 -3.35
CA ARG A 9 3.73 -3.24 -4.06
C ARG A 9 4.99 -2.47 -3.67
N SER A 10 6.08 -3.17 -3.44
CA SER A 10 7.32 -2.54 -3.01
C SER A 10 7.89 -1.59 -4.07
N ASP A 11 7.67 -1.87 -5.35
CA ASP A 11 8.15 -1.02 -6.44
C ASP A 11 7.37 0.28 -6.61
N ARG A 12 6.31 0.48 -5.81
CA ARG A 12 5.53 1.72 -5.83
C ARG A 12 5.83 2.65 -4.66
N LEU A 13 6.71 2.24 -3.75
CA LEU A 13 6.99 3.04 -2.56
C LEU A 13 7.57 4.41 -2.90
N GLU A 14 8.52 4.48 -3.83
CA GLU A 14 9.12 5.76 -4.20
C GLU A 14 8.11 6.69 -4.85
N ASP A 15 7.24 6.15 -5.71
CA ASP A 15 6.17 6.93 -6.32
C ASP A 15 5.23 7.50 -5.26
N LEU A 16 4.92 6.71 -4.24
CA LEU A 16 4.07 7.17 -3.15
C LEU A 16 4.74 8.27 -2.33
N LYS A 17 6.01 8.08 -1.99
CA LYS A 17 6.79 9.10 -1.26
C LYS A 17 6.78 10.43 -2.02
N ASP A 18 7.05 10.39 -3.31
CA ASP A 18 7.09 11.58 -4.13
C ASP A 18 5.73 12.27 -4.19
N ALA A 19 4.66 11.50 -4.36
CA ALA A 19 3.31 12.05 -4.42
C ALA A 19 2.90 12.72 -3.11
N LEU A 20 3.18 12.07 -1.98
CA LEU A 20 2.89 12.63 -0.67
C LEU A 20 3.70 13.89 -0.39
N SER A 21 4.97 13.88 -0.76
CA SER A 21 5.86 15.03 -0.59
C SER A 21 5.37 16.23 -1.37
N LYS A 22 4.96 16.03 -2.62
CA LYS A 22 4.42 17.11 -3.47
C LYS A 22 3.16 17.71 -2.90
N ALA A 23 2.37 16.92 -2.19
CA ALA A 23 1.12 17.40 -1.57
C ALA A 23 1.34 18.01 -0.17
N GLY A 24 2.60 18.04 0.31
CA GLY A 24 2.93 18.61 1.61
C GLY A 24 2.89 17.65 2.78
N PHE A 25 2.66 16.36 2.54
CA PHE A 25 2.66 15.35 3.59
C PHE A 25 4.05 14.72 3.70
N THR A 26 4.93 15.38 4.43
CA THR A 26 6.34 14.99 4.52
C THR A 26 6.72 14.32 5.83
N LYS A 27 5.77 14.15 6.75
CA LYS A 27 6.04 13.62 8.09
C LYS A 27 5.02 12.56 8.46
N GLY A 28 5.38 11.75 9.45
CA GLY A 28 4.43 10.82 10.04
C GLY A 28 4.23 9.53 9.28
N MET A 29 5.09 9.22 8.33
CA MET A 29 5.02 7.97 7.59
C MET A 29 6.01 6.96 8.14
N THR A 30 5.51 5.79 8.49
CA THR A 30 6.33 4.65 8.90
C THR A 30 6.20 3.56 7.84
N VAL A 31 7.33 2.97 7.47
CA VAL A 31 7.37 1.95 6.42
C VAL A 31 7.98 0.68 6.97
N SER A 32 7.36 -0.45 6.68
CA SER A 32 7.92 -1.76 7.03
C SER A 32 7.75 -2.73 5.88
N GLN A 33 8.68 -3.68 5.78
CA GLN A 33 8.58 -4.76 4.82
C GLN A 33 7.72 -5.87 5.43
N VAL A 34 6.79 -6.40 4.64
CA VAL A 34 5.87 -7.44 5.07
C VAL A 34 5.73 -8.49 3.98
N LEU A 35 5.18 -9.64 4.36
CA LEU A 35 4.84 -10.69 3.40
C LEU A 35 3.33 -10.79 3.32
N GLY A 36 2.81 -10.71 2.10
CA GLY A 36 1.40 -10.88 1.84
C GLY A 36 1.12 -12.24 1.24
N TYR A 37 0.16 -12.96 1.80
CA TYR A 37 -0.26 -14.23 1.25
C TYR A 37 -1.37 -13.99 0.24
N GLY A 38 -1.14 -14.41 -1.00
CA GLY A 38 -2.14 -14.23 -2.03
C GLY A 38 -1.66 -14.68 -3.39
N ASN A 39 -2.48 -14.41 -4.40
CA ASN A 39 -2.17 -14.71 -5.79
C ASN A 39 -1.59 -13.46 -6.45
N GLN A 40 -0.51 -13.65 -7.19
CA GLN A 40 0.04 -12.60 -8.03
C GLN A 40 0.24 -13.16 -9.42
N ARG A 41 -0.22 -12.42 -10.44
CA ARG A 41 -0.06 -12.81 -11.83
C ARG A 41 1.40 -12.75 -12.23
N GLY A 42 1.72 -13.56 -13.23
CA GLY A 42 3.02 -13.56 -13.88
C GLY A 42 3.78 -14.83 -13.61
N PHE A 43 4.57 -14.85 -12.58
CA PHE A 43 5.52 -15.92 -12.35
C PHE A 43 4.88 -17.33 -12.29
N ALA A 44 3.83 -17.49 -11.52
CA ALA A 44 3.23 -18.81 -11.31
C ALA A 44 2.43 -19.32 -12.51
N GLU A 45 1.98 -18.43 -13.39
CA GLU A 45 1.17 -18.81 -14.56
C GLU A 45 1.93 -19.68 -15.53
N TYR A 46 3.23 -19.53 -15.60
CA TYR A 46 4.07 -20.18 -16.60
C TYR A 46 4.69 -21.46 -16.09
N VAL A 47 4.35 -21.88 -14.89
CA VAL A 47 4.87 -23.13 -14.36
C VAL A 47 3.97 -24.28 -14.83
N ARG A 48 4.29 -24.80 -16.01
CA ARG A 48 3.64 -25.99 -16.59
C ARG A 48 2.14 -25.87 -16.80
N GLY A 49 1.65 -24.67 -17.08
CA GLY A 49 0.22 -24.46 -17.32
C GLY A 49 -0.66 -24.71 -16.10
N GLN A 50 -0.08 -24.71 -14.92
CA GLN A 50 -0.85 -24.89 -13.70
C GLN A 50 -1.51 -23.58 -13.26
N LYS A 51 -2.56 -23.70 -12.46
CA LYS A 51 -3.23 -22.55 -11.87
C LYS A 51 -2.27 -21.74 -11.03
N ILE A 52 -2.54 -20.43 -10.93
CA ILE A 52 -1.82 -19.54 -10.01
C ILE A 52 -1.93 -20.12 -8.60
N VAL A 53 -0.78 -20.31 -7.97
CA VAL A 53 -0.70 -20.86 -6.61
C VAL A 53 -0.52 -19.69 -5.63
N PRO A 54 -1.34 -19.61 -4.58
CA PRO A 54 -1.10 -18.61 -3.53
C PRO A 54 0.27 -18.81 -2.91
N THR A 55 0.97 -17.70 -2.68
CA THR A 55 2.30 -17.72 -2.07
C THR A 55 2.50 -16.47 -1.25
N LEU A 56 3.56 -16.46 -0.46
CA LEU A 56 3.95 -15.27 0.29
C LEU A 56 4.76 -14.36 -0.62
N LEU A 57 4.30 -13.13 -0.74
CA LEU A 57 4.89 -12.12 -1.63
C LEU A 57 5.39 -10.95 -0.82
N ALA A 58 6.54 -10.43 -1.21
CA ALA A 58 7.11 -9.23 -0.60
C ALA A 58 6.23 -8.02 -0.89
N LYS A 59 5.81 -7.35 0.16
CA LYS A 59 5.02 -6.13 0.10
C LYS A 59 5.61 -5.10 1.06
N VAL A 60 5.08 -3.90 1.00
CA VAL A 60 5.46 -2.83 1.90
C VAL A 60 4.20 -2.35 2.63
N LYS A 61 4.31 -2.18 3.93
CA LYS A 61 3.25 -1.58 4.72
C LYS A 61 3.64 -0.15 5.05
N VAL A 62 2.76 0.77 4.70
CA VAL A 62 2.91 2.19 4.98
C VAL A 62 1.86 2.58 6.01
N GLU A 63 2.29 3.21 7.09
CA GLU A 63 1.40 3.67 8.14
C GLU A 63 1.52 5.19 8.30
N ILE A 64 0.40 5.87 8.25
CA ILE A 64 0.34 7.33 8.39
C ILE A 64 -0.72 7.66 9.42
N VAL A 65 -0.34 8.38 10.47
CA VAL A 65 -1.29 8.90 11.45
C VAL A 65 -1.55 10.36 11.11
N THR A 66 -2.81 10.73 10.98
CA THR A 66 -3.18 12.05 10.51
C THR A 66 -4.50 12.51 11.15
N HIS A 67 -4.78 13.81 11.00
CA HIS A 67 -6.07 14.37 11.38
C HIS A 67 -7.17 13.85 10.45
N ASP A 68 -8.38 13.75 10.98
CA ASP A 68 -9.51 13.23 10.22
C ASP A 68 -9.73 13.98 8.90
N ALA A 69 -9.52 15.30 8.92
CA ALA A 69 -9.75 16.15 7.76
C ALA A 69 -8.82 15.85 6.58
N ALA A 70 -7.67 15.23 6.82
CA ALA A 70 -6.70 14.91 5.76
C ALA A 70 -6.83 13.51 5.20
N VAL A 71 -7.68 12.66 5.78
CA VAL A 71 -7.75 11.24 5.42
C VAL A 71 -8.11 11.05 3.95
N ASP A 72 -9.17 11.69 3.49
CA ASP A 72 -9.64 11.48 2.11
C ASP A 72 -8.60 11.91 1.08
N GLU A 73 -7.92 13.01 1.33
CA GLU A 73 -6.86 13.47 0.42
C GLU A 73 -5.69 12.49 0.37
N ILE A 74 -5.24 12.02 1.53
CA ILE A 74 -4.13 11.08 1.59
C ILE A 74 -4.51 9.75 0.92
N VAL A 75 -5.71 9.24 1.18
CA VAL A 75 -6.17 8.00 0.54
C VAL A 75 -6.20 8.15 -0.98
N ASP A 76 -6.69 9.28 -1.47
CA ASP A 76 -6.72 9.54 -2.92
C ASP A 76 -5.32 9.56 -3.51
N ILE A 77 -4.37 10.20 -2.84
CA ILE A 77 -2.97 10.24 -3.26
C ILE A 77 -2.38 8.84 -3.33
N ILE A 78 -2.61 8.02 -2.29
CA ILE A 78 -2.12 6.64 -2.27
C ILE A 78 -2.71 5.85 -3.44
N CYS A 79 -4.01 5.92 -3.65
CA CYS A 79 -4.66 5.19 -4.72
C CYS A 79 -4.08 5.55 -6.09
N LYS A 80 -3.87 6.84 -6.34
CA LYS A 80 -3.34 7.28 -7.63
C LYS A 80 -1.88 6.89 -7.83
N ALA A 81 -1.09 6.93 -6.75
CA ALA A 81 0.34 6.65 -6.84
C ALA A 81 0.65 5.17 -7.01
N VAL A 82 -0.15 4.28 -6.41
CA VAL A 82 0.19 2.85 -6.34
C VAL A 82 -0.61 1.96 -7.26
N ARG A 83 -1.67 2.46 -7.87
CA ARG A 83 -2.54 1.65 -8.72
C ARG A 83 -1.84 1.24 -10.01
N THR A 84 -1.82 -0.05 -10.30
CA THR A 84 -1.34 -0.58 -11.58
C THR A 84 -2.47 -1.17 -12.42
N GLY A 85 -3.61 -1.48 -11.80
CA GLY A 85 -4.71 -2.19 -12.45
C GLY A 85 -4.54 -3.70 -12.42
N GLU A 86 -3.44 -4.19 -11.85
CA GLU A 86 -3.16 -5.61 -11.75
C GLU A 86 -3.60 -6.19 -10.41
N VAL A 87 -3.77 -7.50 -10.37
CA VAL A 87 -4.02 -8.22 -9.12
C VAL A 87 -2.81 -8.02 -8.20
N GLY A 88 -3.08 -7.75 -6.94
CA GLY A 88 -2.01 -7.54 -5.95
C GLY A 88 -1.58 -6.11 -5.77
N ASP A 89 -2.34 -5.13 -6.29
CA ASP A 89 -2.05 -3.71 -6.07
C ASP A 89 -2.04 -3.34 -4.59
N GLY A 90 -2.85 -4.00 -3.78
CA GLY A 90 -2.83 -3.80 -2.35
C GLY A 90 -4.19 -3.43 -1.76
N LYS A 91 -4.13 -2.87 -0.56
CA LYS A 91 -5.33 -2.51 0.19
C LYS A 91 -5.00 -1.41 1.17
N ILE A 92 -6.03 -0.69 1.58
CA ILE A 92 -5.91 0.42 2.53
C ILE A 92 -6.90 0.19 3.65
N PHE A 93 -6.42 0.33 4.88
CA PHE A 93 -7.26 0.30 6.08
C PHE A 93 -7.21 1.66 6.75
N ILE A 94 -8.34 2.06 7.31
CA ILE A 94 -8.42 3.30 8.09
C ILE A 94 -8.92 2.91 9.48
N LEU A 95 -8.12 3.25 10.48
CA LEU A 95 -8.39 2.88 11.86
C LEU A 95 -8.49 4.13 12.74
N PRO A 96 -9.39 4.11 13.71
CA PRO A 96 -9.44 5.19 14.69
C PRO A 96 -8.24 5.11 15.63
N ILE A 97 -7.71 6.27 16.01
CA ILE A 97 -6.64 6.37 17.00
C ILE A 97 -7.20 7.09 18.22
N GLU A 98 -7.14 6.43 19.36
CA GLU A 98 -7.63 7.02 20.61
C GLU A 98 -6.64 8.02 21.18
N GLU A 99 -5.36 7.70 21.13
CA GLU A 99 -4.30 8.55 21.68
C GLU A 99 -3.05 8.45 20.81
N VAL A 100 -2.36 9.54 20.73
CA VAL A 100 -1.05 9.63 20.07
C VAL A 100 -0.06 10.16 21.06
#